data_cc56125aa9b4fb19962417503bea86d0
#
_entry.id   cc56125aa9b4fb19962417503bea86d0
#
_cell.length_a   1.000
_cell.length_b   1.000
_cell.length_c   1.000
_cell.angle_alpha   90.00
_cell.angle_beta   90.00
_cell.angle_gamma   90.00
#
_symmetry.space_group_name_H-M   'P 1'
#
loop_
_entity.id
_entity.type
_entity.pdbx_description
1 polymer ?
#
loop_
_entity_poly.entity_id
_entity_poly.type
_entity_poly.pdbx_seq_one_letter_code
_entity_poly.pdbx_strand_id
1 'polypeptide(L)'
;MNEESPPILWVFAGPNGAGKTTLFNDMLRGDIPYVNADEIAHELDPASGGIDALRAGRLAVERRNAMVSRRESLSIETTLSGSSALAFMRKAKATGYHISLAYVGIDTPELSRARIDERVVEGGHDVPQDAVLRRHPDSLRRLARAMEIADSSLVFDNSGLERRLLLQVENGIVSFIDDHRPAWFEAAVSRRFWYSD
;
A
#
# COMPACT_ATOMS: atom_id res chain seq x y z
N MET A 1 14.19 -28.51 15.97
CA MET A 1 14.20 -27.03 16.08
C MET A 1 12.92 -26.57 15.41
N ASN A 2 12.00 -25.96 16.16
CA ASN A 2 10.86 -25.33 15.54
C ASN A 2 11.40 -24.14 14.73
N GLU A 3 11.37 -24.23 13.40
CA GLU A 3 11.56 -23.06 12.57
C GLU A 3 10.37 -22.14 12.81
N GLU A 4 10.56 -21.09 13.59
CA GLU A 4 9.57 -20.02 13.73
C GLU A 4 9.34 -19.45 12.33
N SER A 5 8.07 -19.38 11.93
CA SER A 5 7.70 -18.77 10.64
C SER A 5 8.28 -17.35 10.56
N PRO A 6 8.78 -16.93 9.39
CA PRO A 6 9.36 -15.60 9.24
C PRO A 6 8.32 -14.53 9.59
N PRO A 7 8.74 -13.41 10.20
CA PRO A 7 7.84 -12.29 10.43
C PRO A 7 7.35 -11.73 9.09
N ILE A 8 6.14 -11.22 9.06
CA ILE A 8 5.50 -10.72 7.84
C ILE A 8 5.47 -9.20 7.85
N LEU A 9 5.88 -8.59 6.73
CA LEU A 9 5.61 -7.20 6.42
C LEU A 9 4.50 -7.13 5.37
N TRP A 10 3.31 -6.71 5.79
CA TRP A 10 2.25 -6.32 4.86
C TRP A 10 2.43 -4.87 4.40
N VAL A 11 2.34 -4.66 3.09
CA VAL A 11 2.44 -3.34 2.47
C VAL A 11 1.16 -3.05 1.69
N PHE A 12 0.29 -2.23 2.27
CA PHE A 12 -0.90 -1.72 1.58
C PHE A 12 -0.52 -0.49 0.78
N ALA A 13 -0.46 -0.64 -0.54
CA ALA A 13 0.07 0.37 -1.44
C ALA A 13 -0.95 0.82 -2.49
N GLY A 14 -0.76 2.03 -3.03
CA GLY A 14 -1.62 2.59 -4.08
C GLY A 14 -1.85 4.09 -3.92
N PRO A 15 -2.40 4.77 -4.95
CA PRO A 15 -2.66 6.20 -4.93
C PRO A 15 -3.55 6.66 -3.76
N ASN A 16 -3.56 7.97 -3.50
CA ASN A 16 -4.53 8.55 -2.57
C ASN A 16 -5.97 8.25 -3.06
N GLY A 17 -6.92 8.06 -2.16
CA GLY A 17 -8.32 7.75 -2.52
C GLY A 17 -8.57 6.36 -3.15
N ALA A 18 -7.55 5.52 -3.30
CA ALA A 18 -7.71 4.18 -3.90
C ALA A 18 -8.38 3.15 -2.98
N GLY A 19 -8.56 3.42 -1.67
CA GLY A 19 -9.22 2.50 -0.73
C GLY A 19 -8.30 1.51 -0.01
N LYS A 20 -7.04 1.88 0.22
CA LYS A 20 -6.04 1.04 0.93
C LYS A 20 -6.43 0.73 2.36
N THR A 21 -6.85 1.74 3.13
CA THR A 21 -7.29 1.57 4.53
C THR A 21 -8.51 0.66 4.63
N THR A 22 -9.44 0.76 3.68
CA THR A 22 -10.60 -0.14 3.60
C THR A 22 -10.13 -1.58 3.35
N LEU A 23 -9.21 -1.79 2.39
CA LEU A 23 -8.65 -3.11 2.11
C LEU A 23 -7.94 -3.69 3.33
N PHE A 24 -7.13 -2.88 4.05
CA PHE A 24 -6.48 -3.32 5.29
C PHE A 24 -7.51 -3.78 6.33
N ASN A 25 -8.57 -2.99 6.54
CA ASN A 25 -9.63 -3.33 7.49
C ASN A 25 -10.35 -4.64 7.12
N ASP A 26 -10.59 -4.88 5.82
CA ASP A 26 -11.25 -6.09 5.35
C ASP A 26 -10.36 -7.34 5.50
N MET A 27 -9.04 -7.19 5.37
CA MET A 27 -8.11 -8.32 5.33
C MET A 27 -7.48 -8.65 6.69
N LEU A 28 -7.06 -7.66 7.47
CA LEU A 28 -6.12 -7.85 8.58
C LEU A 28 -6.47 -7.09 9.86
N ARG A 29 -7.62 -6.44 9.95
CA ARG A 29 -7.95 -5.62 11.12
C ARG A 29 -7.88 -6.44 12.42
N GLY A 30 -6.97 -6.00 13.31
CA GLY A 30 -6.77 -6.62 14.62
C GLY A 30 -5.77 -7.78 14.66
N ASP A 31 -5.35 -8.32 13.51
CA ASP A 31 -4.44 -9.47 13.44
C ASP A 31 -2.96 -9.05 13.49
N ILE A 32 -2.62 -7.94 12.85
CA ILE A 32 -1.24 -7.44 12.73
C ILE A 32 -1.21 -5.94 13.01
N PRO A 33 -0.24 -5.43 13.80
CA PRO A 33 -0.07 -4.02 14.07
C PRO A 33 0.01 -3.19 12.79
N TYR A 34 -0.77 -2.11 12.72
CA TYR A 34 -0.85 -1.21 11.57
C TYR A 34 -0.10 0.09 11.84
N VAL A 35 0.86 0.43 10.99
CA VAL A 35 1.63 1.66 11.08
C VAL A 35 1.24 2.58 9.92
N ASN A 36 0.33 3.51 10.21
CA ASN A 36 -0.17 4.52 9.28
C ASN A 36 0.12 5.93 9.82
N ALA A 37 0.76 6.78 9.01
CA ALA A 37 1.10 8.13 9.41
C ALA A 37 -0.15 9.01 9.65
N ASP A 38 -1.24 8.77 8.92
CA ASP A 38 -2.49 9.51 9.07
C ASP A 38 -3.18 9.17 10.40
N GLU A 39 -3.16 7.89 10.83
CA GLU A 39 -3.65 7.48 12.14
C GLU A 39 -2.80 8.05 13.28
N ILE A 40 -1.47 8.02 13.12
CA ILE A 40 -0.54 8.62 14.09
C ILE A 40 -0.77 10.12 14.20
N ALA A 41 -1.05 10.83 13.10
CA ALA A 41 -1.37 12.25 13.13
C ALA A 41 -2.66 12.52 13.94
N HIS A 42 -3.68 11.68 13.75
CA HIS A 42 -4.93 11.76 14.49
C HIS A 42 -4.75 11.43 15.99
N GLU A 43 -3.93 10.43 16.34
CA GLU A 43 -3.57 10.12 17.74
C GLU A 43 -2.88 11.28 18.44
N LEU A 44 -2.01 12.01 17.73
CA LEU A 44 -1.22 13.11 18.30
C LEU A 44 -2.05 14.36 18.57
N ASP A 45 -2.99 14.69 17.69
CA ASP A 45 -3.88 15.83 17.84
C ASP A 45 -5.22 15.61 17.14
N PRO A 46 -6.20 15.05 17.85
CA PRO A 46 -7.54 14.79 17.31
C PRO A 46 -8.28 16.07 16.90
N ALA A 47 -7.89 17.24 17.42
CA ALA A 47 -8.63 18.50 17.25
C ALA A 47 -8.02 19.39 16.14
N SER A 48 -6.78 19.21 15.75
CA SER A 48 -6.04 20.18 14.93
C SER A 48 -6.03 19.91 13.44
N GLY A 49 -6.71 18.89 12.97
CA GLY A 49 -6.88 18.68 11.51
C GLY A 49 -5.57 18.58 10.72
N GLY A 50 -4.46 18.21 11.35
CA GLY A 50 -3.23 17.88 10.62
C GLY A 50 -1.98 18.70 10.93
N ILE A 51 -1.81 19.17 12.14
CA ILE A 51 -0.66 20.00 12.52
C ILE A 51 0.68 19.33 12.30
N ASP A 52 0.81 18.04 12.19
CA ASP A 52 2.14 17.47 12.10
C ASP A 52 2.25 16.24 11.20
N ALA A 53 1.80 16.33 9.96
CA ALA A 53 2.05 15.28 8.96
C ALA A 53 3.55 14.90 8.87
N LEU A 54 4.44 15.88 9.07
CA LEU A 54 5.89 15.63 9.10
C LEU A 54 6.31 14.87 10.36
N ARG A 55 5.77 15.24 11.54
CA ARG A 55 6.05 14.57 12.80
C ARG A 55 5.43 13.16 12.82
N ALA A 56 4.19 13.02 12.40
CA ALA A 56 3.53 11.73 12.26
C ALA A 56 4.28 10.81 11.29
N GLY A 57 4.76 11.34 10.16
CA GLY A 57 5.60 10.60 9.22
C GLY A 57 6.91 10.12 9.83
N ARG A 58 7.59 10.96 10.65
CA ARG A 58 8.81 10.55 11.37
C ARG A 58 8.52 9.45 12.40
N LEU A 59 7.48 9.60 13.19
CA LEU A 59 7.05 8.59 14.17
C LEU A 59 6.67 7.26 13.51
N ALA A 60 5.98 7.30 12.36
CA ALA A 60 5.69 6.10 11.59
C ALA A 60 6.98 5.39 11.16
N VAL A 61 8.00 6.14 10.71
CA VAL A 61 9.31 5.59 10.36
C VAL A 61 10.01 4.98 11.58
N GLU A 62 9.97 5.65 12.72
CA GLU A 62 10.56 5.16 13.97
C GLU A 62 9.86 3.89 14.46
N ARG A 63 8.51 3.89 14.53
CA ARG A 63 7.70 2.72 14.93
C ARG A 63 8.01 1.50 14.06
N ARG A 64 7.93 1.62 12.73
CA ARG A 64 8.19 0.48 11.83
C ARG A 64 9.63 -0.03 11.92
N ASN A 65 10.63 0.86 12.09
CA ASN A 65 12.01 0.43 12.25
C ASN A 65 12.23 -0.30 13.58
N ALA A 66 11.62 0.16 14.68
CA ALA A 66 11.66 -0.51 15.97
C ALA A 66 11.04 -1.91 15.91
N MET A 67 9.90 -2.08 15.23
CA MET A 67 9.25 -3.38 15.05
C MET A 67 10.12 -4.33 14.22
N VAL A 68 10.71 -3.84 13.11
CA VAL A 68 11.65 -4.65 12.32
C VAL A 68 12.85 -5.09 13.15
N SER A 69 13.40 -4.22 14.02
CA SER A 69 14.51 -4.59 14.90
C SER A 69 14.13 -5.67 15.93
N ARG A 70 12.87 -5.75 16.33
CA ARG A 70 12.33 -6.77 17.24
C ARG A 70 11.78 -8.00 16.52
N ARG A 71 11.87 -8.05 15.19
CA ARG A 71 11.32 -9.11 14.32
C ARG A 71 9.82 -9.34 14.51
N GLU A 72 9.07 -8.26 14.78
CA GLU A 72 7.61 -8.29 14.91
C GLU A 72 6.95 -8.16 13.54
N SER A 73 5.92 -8.95 13.26
CA SER A 73 5.08 -8.77 12.08
C SER A 73 4.37 -7.42 12.15
N LEU A 74 4.27 -6.74 11.00
CA LEU A 74 3.63 -5.44 10.92
C LEU A 74 2.99 -5.21 9.56
N SER A 75 2.06 -4.25 9.52
CA SER A 75 1.50 -3.71 8.28
C SER A 75 1.77 -2.21 8.18
N ILE A 76 2.02 -1.75 6.95
CA ILE A 76 2.22 -0.33 6.64
C ILE A 76 1.31 0.11 5.50
N GLU A 77 0.90 1.38 5.51
CA GLU A 77 0.26 2.02 4.37
C GLU A 77 1.23 2.97 3.64
N THR A 78 1.15 3.00 2.32
CA THR A 78 1.96 3.90 1.49
C THR A 78 1.27 4.26 0.18
N THR A 79 1.45 5.49 -0.29
CA THR A 79 1.08 5.85 -1.66
C THR A 79 2.01 5.23 -2.71
N LEU A 80 3.12 4.65 -2.31
CA LEU A 80 4.18 4.14 -3.19
C LEU A 80 4.73 5.19 -4.18
N SER A 81 4.48 6.47 -3.94
CA SER A 81 4.89 7.57 -4.82
C SER A 81 6.36 7.99 -4.66
N GLY A 82 7.03 7.49 -3.62
CA GLY A 82 8.46 7.73 -3.34
C GLY A 82 9.28 6.44 -3.28
N SER A 83 10.60 6.58 -3.14
CA SER A 83 11.53 5.44 -3.03
C SER A 83 11.61 4.84 -1.61
N SER A 84 11.14 5.55 -0.59
CA SER A 84 11.28 5.16 0.82
C SER A 84 10.59 3.84 1.16
N ALA A 85 9.40 3.59 0.60
CA ALA A 85 8.68 2.33 0.80
C ALA A 85 9.45 1.15 0.19
N LEU A 86 9.96 1.29 -1.04
CA LEU A 86 10.77 0.25 -1.70
C LEU A 86 12.07 -0.03 -0.93
N ALA A 87 12.71 1.01 -0.41
CA ALA A 87 13.92 0.85 0.42
C ALA A 87 13.62 0.10 1.72
N PHE A 88 12.48 0.42 2.37
CA PHE A 88 12.04 -0.26 3.57
C PHE A 88 11.70 -1.74 3.32
N MET A 89 10.97 -2.05 2.24
CA MET A 89 10.68 -3.42 1.83
C MET A 89 11.97 -4.24 1.63
N ARG A 90 12.96 -3.69 0.90
CA ARG A 90 14.25 -4.37 0.70
C ARG A 90 15.00 -4.60 2.02
N LYS A 91 15.01 -3.60 2.91
CA LYS A 91 15.62 -3.71 4.23
C LYS A 91 14.96 -4.83 5.05
N ALA A 92 13.64 -4.86 5.13
CA ALA A 92 12.90 -5.89 5.83
C ALA A 92 13.18 -7.28 5.23
N LYS A 93 13.12 -7.42 3.90
CA LYS A 93 13.45 -8.67 3.21
C LYS A 93 14.85 -9.16 3.53
N ALA A 94 15.85 -8.27 3.51
CA ALA A 94 17.23 -8.59 3.86
C ALA A 94 17.41 -9.05 5.31
N THR A 95 16.46 -8.72 6.21
CA THR A 95 16.44 -9.20 7.61
C THR A 95 15.54 -10.43 7.81
N GLY A 96 15.10 -11.07 6.73
CA GLY A 96 14.36 -12.34 6.75
C GLY A 96 12.86 -12.19 6.97
N TYR A 97 12.26 -11.05 6.60
CA TYR A 97 10.81 -10.90 6.53
C TYR A 97 10.25 -11.52 5.26
N HIS A 98 9.07 -12.12 5.36
CA HIS A 98 8.19 -12.35 4.22
C HIS A 98 7.48 -11.06 3.86
N ILE A 99 7.60 -10.59 2.62
CA ILE A 99 7.01 -9.34 2.15
C ILE A 99 5.72 -9.63 1.39
N SER A 100 4.58 -9.21 1.93
CA SER A 100 3.27 -9.32 1.30
C SER A 100 2.81 -7.94 0.82
N LEU A 101 2.61 -7.78 -0.48
CA LEU A 101 2.13 -6.55 -1.10
C LEU A 101 0.65 -6.67 -1.44
N ALA A 102 -0.17 -5.72 -0.97
CA ALA A 102 -1.54 -5.52 -1.41
C ALA A 102 -1.65 -4.14 -2.08
N TYR A 103 -1.71 -4.11 -3.40
CA TYR A 103 -1.78 -2.87 -4.16
C TYR A 103 -3.21 -2.60 -4.64
N VAL A 104 -3.70 -1.39 -4.39
CA VAL A 104 -5.00 -0.94 -4.90
C VAL A 104 -4.77 0.16 -5.93
N GLY A 105 -5.07 -0.14 -7.18
CA GLY A 105 -5.05 0.83 -8.27
C GLY A 105 -6.40 1.52 -8.44
N ILE A 106 -6.35 2.67 -9.08
CA ILE A 106 -7.49 3.48 -9.48
C ILE A 106 -7.15 4.17 -10.81
N ASP A 107 -8.13 4.28 -11.69
CA ASP A 107 -7.91 4.57 -13.11
C ASP A 107 -7.27 5.94 -13.33
N THR A 108 -7.82 6.98 -12.67
CA THR A 108 -7.38 8.35 -12.91
C THR A 108 -7.13 9.14 -11.60
N PRO A 109 -6.27 10.16 -11.64
CA PRO A 109 -6.09 11.07 -10.51
C PRO A 109 -7.34 11.91 -10.22
N GLU A 110 -8.21 12.16 -11.21
CA GLU A 110 -9.50 12.86 -11.04
C GLU A 110 -10.45 12.02 -10.19
N LEU A 111 -10.55 10.72 -10.45
CA LEU A 111 -11.32 9.79 -9.63
C LEU A 111 -10.75 9.70 -8.20
N SER A 112 -9.42 9.70 -8.07
CA SER A 112 -8.74 9.80 -6.76
C SER A 112 -9.17 11.06 -6.01
N ARG A 113 -9.23 12.22 -6.70
CA ARG A 113 -9.63 13.49 -6.09
C ARG A 113 -11.09 13.46 -5.65
N ALA A 114 -12.00 13.02 -6.52
CA ALA A 114 -13.43 12.94 -6.21
C ALA A 114 -13.68 12.13 -4.92
N ARG A 115 -13.04 10.97 -4.76
CA ARG A 115 -13.17 10.14 -3.54
C ARG A 115 -12.55 10.77 -2.30
N ILE A 116 -11.49 11.57 -2.46
CA ILE A 116 -10.93 12.33 -1.34
C ILE A 116 -11.92 13.42 -0.93
N ASP A 117 -12.55 14.12 -1.89
CA ASP A 117 -13.55 15.15 -1.60
C ASP A 117 -14.76 14.57 -0.85
N GLU A 118 -15.27 13.42 -1.27
CA GLU A 118 -16.36 12.70 -0.57
C GLU A 118 -15.95 12.38 0.88
N ARG A 119 -14.75 11.82 1.07
CA ARG A 119 -14.22 11.48 2.39
C ARG A 119 -14.04 12.72 3.28
N VAL A 120 -13.64 13.86 2.72
CA VAL A 120 -13.49 15.12 3.47
C VAL A 120 -14.86 15.64 3.97
N VAL A 121 -15.92 15.50 3.18
CA VAL A 121 -17.28 15.80 3.62
C VAL A 121 -17.71 14.94 4.81
N GLU A 122 -17.20 13.70 4.91
CA GLU A 122 -17.44 12.78 6.02
C GLU A 122 -16.49 13.00 7.21
N GLY A 123 -15.69 14.07 7.20
CA GLY A 123 -14.73 14.42 8.27
C GLY A 123 -13.35 13.81 8.13
N GLY A 124 -13.03 13.20 6.99
CA GLY A 124 -11.71 12.64 6.72
C GLY A 124 -10.68 13.70 6.30
N HIS A 125 -9.41 13.29 6.25
CA HIS A 125 -8.29 14.15 5.93
C HIS A 125 -8.21 14.50 4.44
N ASP A 126 -7.97 15.79 4.13
CA ASP A 126 -7.75 16.27 2.75
C ASP A 126 -6.31 15.99 2.28
N VAL A 127 -6.15 15.90 0.96
CA VAL A 127 -4.85 15.80 0.28
C VAL A 127 -4.79 16.86 -0.81
N PRO A 128 -3.79 17.76 -0.82
CA PRO A 128 -3.66 18.78 -1.85
C PRO A 128 -3.74 18.20 -3.27
N GLN A 129 -4.47 18.87 -4.14
CA GLN A 129 -4.73 18.41 -5.50
C GLN A 129 -3.44 18.15 -6.30
N ASP A 130 -2.46 19.04 -6.19
CA ASP A 130 -1.15 18.89 -6.83
C ASP A 130 -0.40 17.63 -6.36
N ALA A 131 -0.56 17.27 -5.07
CA ALA A 131 -0.01 16.04 -4.53
C ALA A 131 -0.72 14.80 -5.09
N VAL A 132 -2.05 14.83 -5.26
CA VAL A 132 -2.81 13.73 -5.88
C VAL A 132 -2.35 13.52 -7.32
N LEU A 133 -2.32 14.59 -8.13
CA LEU A 133 -1.91 14.56 -9.54
C LEU A 133 -0.49 14.01 -9.73
N ARG A 134 0.43 14.39 -8.85
CA ARG A 134 1.83 13.92 -8.90
C ARG A 134 1.98 12.48 -8.41
N ARG A 135 1.34 12.14 -7.27
CA ARG A 135 1.52 10.84 -6.61
C ARG A 135 0.86 9.69 -7.37
N HIS A 136 -0.24 9.94 -8.07
CA HIS A 136 -0.96 8.91 -8.81
C HIS A 136 -0.07 8.21 -9.85
N PRO A 137 0.50 8.89 -10.88
CA PRO A 137 1.37 8.24 -11.86
C PRO A 137 2.66 7.71 -11.24
N ASP A 138 3.18 8.37 -10.18
CA ASP A 138 4.36 7.92 -9.46
C ASP A 138 4.14 6.57 -8.76
N SER A 139 2.95 6.36 -8.19
CA SER A 139 2.54 5.10 -7.57
C SER A 139 2.52 3.98 -8.59
N LEU A 140 1.84 4.18 -9.72
CA LEU A 140 1.73 3.19 -10.79
C LEU A 140 3.11 2.78 -11.34
N ARG A 141 3.99 3.75 -11.61
CA ARG A 141 5.35 3.48 -12.12
C ARG A 141 6.21 2.62 -11.20
N ARG A 142 5.91 2.59 -9.89
CA ARG A 142 6.69 1.82 -8.90
C ARG A 142 6.09 0.47 -8.58
N LEU A 143 4.88 0.18 -9.05
CA LEU A 143 4.20 -1.10 -8.76
C LEU A 143 5.06 -2.31 -9.18
N ALA A 144 5.54 -2.36 -10.43
CA ALA A 144 6.35 -3.48 -10.89
C ALA A 144 7.58 -3.73 -10.00
N ARG A 145 8.24 -2.64 -9.55
CA ARG A 145 9.39 -2.73 -8.64
C ARG A 145 9.02 -3.23 -7.24
N ALA A 146 7.85 -2.84 -6.74
CA ALA A 146 7.36 -3.34 -5.46
C ALA A 146 7.05 -4.84 -5.54
N MET A 147 6.42 -5.29 -6.62
CA MET A 147 6.14 -6.71 -6.88
C MET A 147 7.42 -7.54 -7.02
N GLU A 148 8.49 -6.98 -7.59
CA GLU A 148 9.81 -7.66 -7.67
C GLU A 148 10.46 -7.90 -6.31
N ILE A 149 10.16 -7.06 -5.33
CA ILE A 149 10.69 -7.18 -3.96
C ILE A 149 9.83 -8.13 -3.14
N ALA A 150 8.50 -8.10 -3.34
CA ALA A 150 7.54 -8.88 -2.59
C ALA A 150 7.69 -10.39 -2.85
N ASP A 151 7.39 -11.19 -1.84
CA ASP A 151 7.27 -12.64 -1.92
C ASP A 151 5.87 -13.03 -2.38
N SER A 152 4.86 -12.25 -1.95
CA SER A 152 3.48 -12.36 -2.43
C SER A 152 2.92 -11.00 -2.83
N SER A 153 2.05 -10.97 -3.83
CA SER A 153 1.42 -9.74 -4.32
C SER A 153 -0.03 -9.97 -4.70
N LEU A 154 -0.90 -9.10 -4.20
CA LEU A 154 -2.28 -8.95 -4.62
C LEU A 154 -2.45 -7.57 -5.26
N VAL A 155 -2.96 -7.52 -6.48
CA VAL A 155 -3.23 -6.27 -7.19
C VAL A 155 -4.71 -6.15 -7.45
N PHE A 156 -5.31 -5.08 -6.92
CA PHE A 156 -6.73 -4.80 -7.03
C PHE A 156 -6.97 -3.56 -7.90
N ASP A 157 -8.06 -3.57 -8.64
CA ASP A 157 -8.67 -2.39 -9.24
C ASP A 157 -9.84 -1.91 -8.38
N ASN A 158 -9.85 -0.65 -8.04
CA ASN A 158 -10.94 -0.01 -7.32
C ASN A 158 -11.46 1.22 -8.09
N SER A 159 -11.50 1.15 -9.43
CA SER A 159 -12.02 2.23 -10.28
C SER A 159 -13.55 2.21 -10.35
N GLY A 160 -14.16 1.06 -10.22
CA GLY A 160 -15.63 0.86 -10.28
C GLY A 160 -16.34 0.99 -8.93
N LEU A 161 -17.56 0.47 -8.88
CA LEU A 161 -18.38 0.42 -7.65
C LEU A 161 -17.84 -0.61 -6.65
N GLU A 162 -17.28 -1.71 -7.14
CA GLU A 162 -16.71 -2.77 -6.32
C GLU A 162 -15.23 -2.92 -6.61
N ARG A 163 -14.46 -3.22 -5.55
CA ARG A 163 -13.04 -3.55 -5.68
C ARG A 163 -12.89 -4.95 -6.27
N ARG A 164 -12.04 -5.11 -7.28
CA ARG A 164 -11.85 -6.33 -8.03
C ARG A 164 -10.38 -6.76 -7.97
N LEU A 165 -10.13 -8.03 -7.67
CA LEU A 165 -8.79 -8.62 -7.77
C LEU A 165 -8.41 -8.76 -9.26
N LEU A 166 -7.25 -8.26 -9.63
CA LEU A 166 -6.71 -8.35 -11.00
C LEU A 166 -5.57 -9.38 -11.11
N LEU A 167 -4.75 -9.51 -10.07
CA LEU A 167 -3.57 -10.37 -10.10
C LEU A 167 -3.23 -10.86 -8.70
N GLN A 168 -2.88 -12.14 -8.61
CA GLN A 168 -2.26 -12.76 -7.45
C GLN A 168 -0.97 -13.45 -7.86
N VAL A 169 0.11 -13.14 -7.15
CA VAL A 169 1.44 -13.73 -7.33
C VAL A 169 1.92 -14.27 -5.99
N GLU A 170 2.48 -15.47 -6.00
CA GLU A 170 3.07 -16.12 -4.84
C GLU A 170 4.44 -16.65 -5.22
N ASN A 171 5.49 -16.19 -4.53
CA ASN A 171 6.88 -16.60 -4.82
C ASN A 171 7.27 -16.48 -6.31
N GLY A 172 6.78 -15.44 -6.99
CA GLY A 172 7.02 -15.19 -8.41
C GLY A 172 6.13 -15.98 -9.37
N ILE A 173 5.26 -16.86 -8.86
CA ILE A 173 4.31 -17.66 -9.66
C ILE A 173 2.96 -16.96 -9.65
N VAL A 174 2.38 -16.76 -10.84
CA VAL A 174 1.04 -16.20 -10.98
C VAL A 174 0.01 -17.29 -10.68
N SER A 175 -0.79 -17.08 -9.63
CA SER A 175 -1.88 -17.99 -9.24
C SER A 175 -3.25 -17.52 -9.73
N PHE A 176 -3.39 -16.23 -10.03
CA PHE A 176 -4.60 -15.65 -10.60
C PHE A 176 -4.26 -14.42 -11.44
N ILE A 177 -4.92 -14.25 -12.57
CA ILE A 177 -4.94 -13.02 -13.39
C ILE A 177 -6.33 -12.87 -14.02
N ASP A 178 -6.92 -11.67 -13.89
CA ASP A 178 -8.20 -11.32 -14.48
C ASP A 178 -8.04 -11.06 -16.00
N ASP A 179 -8.98 -11.52 -16.80
CA ASP A 179 -9.00 -11.28 -18.25
C ASP A 179 -9.35 -9.83 -18.60
N HIS A 180 -10.14 -9.14 -17.74
CA HIS A 180 -10.54 -7.75 -17.93
C HIS A 180 -9.61 -6.80 -17.19
N ARG A 181 -8.48 -6.48 -17.80
CA ARG A 181 -7.45 -5.62 -17.23
C ARG A 181 -7.64 -4.15 -17.65
N PRO A 182 -7.73 -3.21 -16.69
CA PRO A 182 -7.78 -1.78 -17.03
C PRO A 182 -6.44 -1.30 -17.59
N ALA A 183 -6.47 -0.22 -18.38
CA ALA A 183 -5.28 0.33 -19.04
C ALA A 183 -4.15 0.69 -18.08
N TRP A 184 -4.47 1.19 -16.87
CA TRP A 184 -3.47 1.48 -15.86
C TRP A 184 -2.68 0.23 -15.42
N PHE A 185 -3.37 -0.91 -15.30
CA PHE A 185 -2.75 -2.17 -14.91
C PHE A 185 -1.78 -2.66 -15.99
N GLU A 186 -2.23 -2.64 -17.25
CA GLU A 186 -1.39 -3.06 -18.38
C GLU A 186 -0.14 -2.19 -18.54
N ALA A 187 -0.24 -0.89 -18.21
CA ALA A 187 0.88 0.03 -18.23
C ALA A 187 1.84 -0.14 -17.03
N ALA A 188 1.32 -0.50 -15.84
CA ALA A 188 2.07 -0.53 -14.59
C ALA A 188 2.66 -1.89 -14.23
N VAL A 189 2.01 -2.99 -14.64
CA VAL A 189 2.44 -4.36 -14.32
C VAL A 189 3.28 -4.94 -15.44
N SER A 190 4.45 -5.45 -15.11
CA SER A 190 5.35 -6.08 -16.09
C SER A 190 4.68 -7.29 -16.74
N ARG A 191 4.81 -7.40 -18.07
CA ARG A 191 4.26 -8.52 -18.86
C ARG A 191 4.72 -9.90 -18.41
N ARG A 192 5.86 -10.02 -17.72
CA ARG A 192 6.32 -11.28 -17.13
C ARG A 192 5.35 -11.89 -16.13
N PHE A 193 4.45 -11.08 -15.54
CA PHE A 193 3.38 -11.51 -14.65
C PHE A 193 2.07 -11.83 -15.38
N TRP A 194 2.03 -11.78 -16.72
CA TRP A 194 0.80 -12.00 -17.50
C TRP A 194 0.68 -13.42 -18.05
N TYR A 195 1.76 -14.18 -18.00
CA TYR A 195 1.79 -15.52 -18.51
C TYR A 195 2.29 -16.45 -17.41
N SER A 196 1.49 -17.48 -17.10
CA SER A 196 1.95 -18.64 -16.34
C SER A 196 2.75 -19.49 -17.33
N ASP A 197 4.01 -19.78 -17.05
CA ASP A 197 4.77 -20.79 -17.78
C ASP A 197 4.16 -22.19 -17.57
#